data_477289909e849e24e6ebab0e28d6f156
#
_entry.id   477289909e849e24e6ebab0e28d6f156
#
_cell.length_a   1.000
_cell.length_b   1.000
_cell.length_c   1.000
_cell.angle_alpha   90.00
_cell.angle_beta   90.00
_cell.angle_gamma   90.00
#
_symmetry.space_group_name_H-M   'P 1'
#
loop_
_entity.id
_entity.type
_entity.pdbx_description
1 polymer ?
#
loop_
_entity_poly.entity_id
_entity_poly.type
_entity_poly.pdbx_seq_one_letter_code
_entity_poly.pdbx_strand_id
1 'polypeptide(L)'
;MVTGVQTCALPISYKGLGKNYEKAIDFLMNSDLEHMEVGKYEIDGKEVYASVQEYTTLPWEEAKFETHENYTDIQYIIKGDEIMGYAPKASLKVKVEYNPEKDVTFYTNDVRGLDVPAHDGMFCIFQPQDGHKPKAMDQKPCAVKKVVVKIKEK
;
A
#
# COMPACT_ATOMS: atom_id res chain seq x y z
N MET A 1 -5.39 15.95 0.67
CA MET A 1 -5.25 14.49 0.48
C MET A 1 -4.00 14.22 -0.33
N VAL A 2 -3.21 13.28 0.11
CA VAL A 2 -2.03 12.84 -0.64
C VAL A 2 -2.24 11.38 -0.99
N THR A 3 -2.69 11.15 -2.19
CA THR A 3 -2.74 9.83 -2.80
C THR A 3 -2.07 9.95 -4.15
N GLY A 4 -1.03 9.19 -4.36
CA GLY A 4 -0.32 9.32 -5.61
C GLY A 4 0.61 8.16 -5.90
N VAL A 5 0.90 7.99 -7.18
CA VAL A 5 1.92 7.09 -7.68
C VAL A 5 3.15 7.92 -7.98
N GLN A 6 4.29 7.55 -7.40
CA GLN A 6 5.54 8.25 -7.56
C GLN A 6 6.66 7.29 -7.93
N THR A 7 7.74 7.81 -8.50
CA THR A 7 8.95 7.03 -8.75
C THR A 7 9.82 6.99 -7.50
N CYS A 8 10.79 6.07 -7.46
CA CYS A 8 11.68 5.88 -6.32
C CYS A 8 12.50 7.13 -5.92
N ALA A 9 12.70 8.07 -6.83
CA ALA A 9 13.43 9.31 -6.55
C ALA A 9 12.62 10.34 -5.76
N LEU A 10 11.30 10.18 -5.67
CA LEU A 10 10.38 11.17 -5.12
C LEU A 10 9.99 10.99 -3.64
N PRO A 11 10.24 9.85 -2.95
CA PRO A 11 9.82 9.69 -1.56
C PRO A 11 10.32 10.81 -0.65
N ILE A 12 11.51 11.36 -0.89
CA ILE A 12 12.10 12.42 -0.07
C ILE A 12 11.20 13.66 0.01
N SER A 13 10.41 13.97 -1.01
CA SER A 13 9.52 15.13 -1.01
C SER A 13 8.33 14.99 -0.05
N TYR A 14 8.08 13.78 0.47
CA TYR A 14 7.00 13.48 1.41
C TYR A 14 7.42 13.56 2.89
N LYS A 15 8.70 13.79 3.18
CA LYS A 15 9.19 13.91 4.56
C LYS A 15 8.50 15.04 5.33
N GLY A 16 8.13 16.11 4.67
CA GLY A 16 7.43 17.24 5.27
C GLY A 16 6.02 16.94 5.83
N LEU A 17 5.49 15.74 5.62
CA LEU A 17 4.18 15.33 6.12
C LEU A 17 4.18 14.96 7.61
N GLY A 18 5.33 14.85 8.25
CA GLY A 18 5.47 14.60 9.68
C GLY A 18 6.57 13.60 10.01
N LYS A 19 6.87 13.50 11.32
CA LYS A 19 7.98 12.66 11.81
C LYS A 19 7.84 11.18 11.45
N ASN A 20 6.62 10.64 11.49
CA ASN A 20 6.39 9.24 11.16
C ASN A 20 6.58 8.98 9.66
N TYR A 21 6.21 9.94 8.81
CA TYR A 21 6.53 9.89 7.38
C TYR A 21 8.04 9.95 7.12
N GLU A 22 8.76 10.81 7.85
CA GLU A 22 10.23 10.87 7.76
C GLU A 22 10.87 9.51 8.08
N LYS A 23 10.43 8.86 9.16
CA LYS A 23 10.93 7.52 9.53
C LYS A 23 10.63 6.47 8.46
N ALA A 24 9.42 6.50 7.90
CA ALA A 24 9.02 5.59 6.82
C ALA A 24 9.88 5.80 5.57
N ILE A 25 10.08 7.05 5.17
CA ILE A 25 10.87 7.40 3.99
C ILE A 25 12.35 7.05 4.21
N ASP A 26 12.90 7.35 5.38
CA ASP A 26 14.29 6.99 5.71
C ASP A 26 14.49 5.47 5.67
N PHE A 27 13.52 4.71 6.16
CA PHE A 27 13.55 3.24 6.06
C PHE A 27 13.59 2.79 4.58
N LEU A 28 12.71 3.33 3.74
CA LEU A 28 12.66 2.97 2.32
C LEU A 28 13.94 3.35 1.57
N MET A 29 14.53 4.49 1.91
CA MET A 29 15.73 4.99 1.21
C MET A 29 17.03 4.31 1.66
N ASN A 30 17.11 3.85 2.91
CA ASN A 30 18.36 3.37 3.51
C ASN A 30 18.43 1.86 3.72
N SER A 31 17.31 1.14 3.48
CA SER A 31 17.27 -0.32 3.64
C SER A 31 17.63 -1.03 2.34
N ASP A 32 18.27 -2.19 2.46
CA ASP A 32 18.51 -3.09 1.32
C ASP A 32 17.25 -3.91 1.03
N LEU A 33 16.27 -3.26 0.42
CA LEU A 33 14.93 -3.81 0.21
C LEU A 33 14.94 -5.09 -0.64
N GLU A 34 15.85 -5.19 -1.62
CA GLU A 34 15.93 -6.37 -2.49
C GLU A 34 16.26 -7.64 -1.72
N HIS A 35 17.10 -7.52 -0.69
CA HIS A 35 17.57 -8.66 0.10
C HIS A 35 16.81 -8.86 1.42
N MET A 36 15.86 -8.00 1.74
CA MET A 36 15.01 -8.20 2.93
C MET A 36 14.12 -9.42 2.76
N GLU A 37 14.06 -10.25 3.81
CA GLU A 37 13.15 -11.39 3.84
C GLU A 37 11.71 -10.96 4.05
N VAL A 38 10.78 -11.78 3.58
CA VAL A 38 9.34 -11.61 3.85
C VAL A 38 9.10 -11.62 5.35
N GLY A 39 8.38 -10.64 5.85
CA GLY A 39 8.09 -10.52 7.28
C GLY A 39 7.77 -9.10 7.69
N LYS A 40 7.58 -8.94 9.00
CA LYS A 40 7.28 -7.67 9.64
C LYS A 40 8.54 -7.08 10.28
N TYR A 41 8.75 -5.79 10.06
CA TYR A 41 9.89 -5.04 10.58
C TYR A 41 9.41 -3.83 11.37
N GLU A 42 9.80 -3.71 12.64
CA GLU A 42 9.55 -2.51 13.43
C GLU A 42 10.48 -1.38 12.98
N ILE A 43 9.92 -0.19 12.76
CA ILE A 43 10.67 1.05 12.51
C ILE A 43 10.57 1.93 13.76
N ASP A 44 9.37 2.10 14.28
CA ASP A 44 9.09 2.78 15.55
C ASP A 44 7.89 2.10 16.24
N GLY A 45 8.09 0.89 16.77
CA GLY A 45 7.06 0.13 17.46
C GLY A 45 5.78 -0.03 16.61
N LYS A 46 4.67 0.42 17.18
CA LYS A 46 3.36 0.43 16.50
C LYS A 46 3.09 1.72 15.72
N GLU A 47 3.92 2.75 15.91
CA GLU A 47 3.74 4.03 15.22
C GLU A 47 4.12 3.94 13.75
N VAL A 48 5.22 3.22 13.45
CA VAL A 48 5.68 2.98 12.08
C VAL A 48 6.26 1.57 11.99
N TYR A 49 5.75 0.77 11.09
CA TYR A 49 6.31 -0.56 10.81
C TYR A 49 6.17 -0.92 9.34
N ALA A 50 6.97 -1.85 8.87
CA ALA A 50 6.97 -2.33 7.50
C ALA A 50 6.58 -3.80 7.42
N SER A 51 5.95 -4.18 6.32
CA SER A 51 5.65 -5.56 5.95
C SER A 51 6.22 -5.83 4.56
N VAL A 52 7.22 -6.71 4.49
CA VAL A 52 7.76 -7.18 3.21
C VAL A 52 6.96 -8.39 2.77
N GLN A 53 6.45 -8.37 1.56
CA GLN A 53 5.55 -9.37 1.00
C GLN A 53 6.04 -9.85 -0.36
N GLU A 54 5.83 -11.12 -0.63
CA GLU A 54 6.00 -11.73 -1.96
C GLU A 54 4.73 -12.47 -2.33
N TYR A 55 4.26 -12.30 -3.55
CA TYR A 55 3.03 -12.92 -4.06
C TYR A 55 3.01 -12.87 -5.59
N THR A 56 2.08 -13.61 -6.17
CA THR A 56 1.72 -13.46 -7.58
C THR A 56 0.43 -12.64 -7.67
N THR A 57 0.39 -11.67 -8.58
CA THR A 57 -0.78 -10.83 -8.80
C THR A 57 -1.99 -11.66 -9.27
N LEU A 58 -3.19 -11.14 -8.99
CA LEU A 58 -4.48 -11.81 -9.18
C LEU A 58 -5.31 -11.12 -10.25
N PRO A 59 -6.22 -11.83 -10.92
CA PRO A 59 -7.26 -11.19 -11.71
C PRO A 59 -7.99 -10.10 -10.91
N TRP A 60 -8.40 -9.03 -11.58
CA TRP A 60 -9.08 -7.89 -10.96
C TRP A 60 -10.23 -8.31 -10.05
N GLU A 61 -11.02 -9.29 -10.47
CA GLU A 61 -12.21 -9.77 -9.78
C GLU A 61 -11.89 -10.51 -8.48
N GLU A 62 -10.68 -11.06 -8.36
CA GLU A 62 -10.22 -11.77 -7.17
C GLU A 62 -9.52 -10.86 -6.18
N ALA A 63 -8.93 -9.75 -6.64
CA ALA A 63 -8.38 -8.72 -5.78
C ALA A 63 -9.51 -7.95 -5.07
N LYS A 64 -9.23 -7.37 -3.91
CA LYS A 64 -10.24 -6.78 -3.04
C LYS A 64 -9.93 -5.33 -2.74
N PHE A 65 -10.94 -4.47 -2.79
CA PHE A 65 -10.86 -3.14 -2.21
C PHE A 65 -10.83 -3.25 -0.68
N GLU A 66 -9.95 -2.48 -0.07
CA GLU A 66 -9.78 -2.38 1.38
C GLU A 66 -9.54 -0.93 1.82
N THR A 67 -9.84 -0.66 3.08
CA THR A 67 -9.44 0.58 3.78
C THR A 67 -8.93 0.24 5.16
N HIS A 68 -8.14 1.16 5.73
CA HIS A 68 -7.63 1.10 7.09
C HIS A 68 -8.13 2.33 7.85
N GLU A 69 -8.40 2.19 9.15
CA GLU A 69 -8.90 3.31 9.96
C GLU A 69 -7.76 4.05 10.68
N ASN A 70 -6.73 3.32 11.11
CA ASN A 70 -5.69 3.84 11.99
C ASN A 70 -4.35 4.10 11.30
N TYR A 71 -4.15 3.56 10.11
CA TYR A 71 -2.86 3.62 9.41
C TYR A 71 -3.00 4.16 8.00
N THR A 72 -1.98 4.89 7.58
CA THR A 72 -1.70 5.19 6.17
C THR A 72 -0.68 4.17 5.65
N ASP A 73 -0.91 3.68 4.43
CA ASP A 73 0.01 2.78 3.74
C ASP A 73 0.90 3.54 2.79
N ILE A 74 2.21 3.29 2.84
CA ILE A 74 3.11 3.52 1.70
C ILE A 74 3.40 2.15 1.10
N GLN A 75 2.89 1.89 -0.09
CA GLN A 75 3.09 0.63 -0.79
C GLN A 75 4.15 0.82 -1.89
N TYR A 76 5.32 0.25 -1.68
CA TYR A 76 6.48 0.40 -2.55
C TYR A 76 6.78 -0.93 -3.25
N ILE A 77 6.79 -0.91 -4.59
CA ILE A 77 7.16 -2.07 -5.40
C ILE A 77 8.67 -2.21 -5.43
N ILE A 78 9.18 -3.25 -4.80
CA ILE A 78 10.60 -3.57 -4.85
C ILE A 78 10.92 -4.20 -6.20
N LYS A 79 10.07 -5.17 -6.63
CA LYS A 79 10.22 -5.85 -7.92
C LYS A 79 8.88 -6.35 -8.43
N GLY A 80 8.66 -6.23 -9.74
CA GLY A 80 7.47 -6.71 -10.43
C GLY A 80 6.49 -5.61 -10.80
N ASP A 81 5.35 -6.02 -11.32
CA ASP A 81 4.29 -5.13 -11.81
C ASP A 81 2.97 -5.51 -11.18
N GLU A 82 2.24 -4.50 -10.70
CA GLU A 82 0.86 -4.68 -10.28
C GLU A 82 0.00 -3.47 -10.63
N ILE A 83 -1.30 -3.69 -10.71
CA ILE A 83 -2.28 -2.62 -10.71
C ILE A 83 -2.76 -2.45 -9.28
N MET A 84 -2.65 -1.24 -8.74
CA MET A 84 -3.29 -0.84 -7.49
C MET A 84 -4.55 -0.06 -7.85
N GLY A 85 -5.73 -0.65 -7.62
CA GLY A 85 -6.99 0.05 -7.83
C GLY A 85 -7.19 1.14 -6.78
N TYR A 86 -7.81 2.26 -7.18
CA TYR A 86 -8.15 3.34 -6.27
C TYR A 86 -9.61 3.74 -6.41
N ALA A 87 -10.29 3.92 -5.29
CA ALA A 87 -11.61 4.57 -5.23
C ALA A 87 -11.79 5.25 -3.86
N PRO A 88 -12.43 6.41 -3.80
CA PRO A 88 -12.74 7.03 -2.51
C PRO A 88 -13.57 6.08 -1.64
N LYS A 89 -13.23 5.96 -0.36
CA LYS A 89 -13.97 5.13 0.61
C LYS A 89 -15.49 5.34 0.54
N ALA A 90 -15.91 6.60 0.40
CA ALA A 90 -17.33 6.96 0.36
C ALA A 90 -18.09 6.38 -0.85
N SER A 91 -17.39 5.97 -1.91
CA SER A 91 -18.00 5.37 -3.10
C SER A 91 -18.11 3.84 -3.02
N LEU A 92 -17.52 3.23 -2.00
CA LEU A 92 -17.42 1.79 -1.86
C LEU A 92 -18.52 1.24 -0.94
N LYS A 93 -18.99 0.03 -1.24
CA LYS A 93 -19.98 -0.70 -0.44
C LYS A 93 -19.30 -1.79 0.37
N VAL A 94 -19.50 -1.77 1.68
CA VAL A 94 -18.90 -2.73 2.60
C VAL A 94 -19.38 -4.15 2.27
N LYS A 95 -18.43 -5.07 2.21
CA LYS A 95 -18.65 -6.51 2.07
C LYS A 95 -18.34 -7.25 3.37
N VAL A 96 -17.21 -6.89 4.00
CA VAL A 96 -16.81 -7.43 5.31
C VAL A 96 -16.54 -6.25 6.22
N GLU A 97 -17.27 -6.21 7.34
CA GLU A 97 -17.18 -5.14 8.33
C GLU A 97 -15.76 -4.99 8.90
N TYR A 98 -15.50 -3.81 9.44
CA TYR A 98 -14.21 -3.46 10.02
C TYR A 98 -13.75 -4.47 11.07
N ASN A 99 -12.54 -4.96 10.88
CA ASN A 99 -11.84 -5.80 11.85
C ASN A 99 -10.79 -4.97 12.59
N PRO A 100 -10.98 -4.66 13.89
CA PRO A 100 -10.06 -3.80 14.64
C PRO A 100 -8.70 -4.46 14.91
N GLU A 101 -8.61 -5.78 14.92
CA GLU A 101 -7.34 -6.48 15.14
C GLU A 101 -6.41 -6.35 13.93
N LYS A 102 -7.00 -6.35 12.72
CA LYS A 102 -6.27 -6.25 11.46
C LYS A 102 -6.31 -4.86 10.85
N ASP A 103 -7.08 -3.95 11.45
CA ASP A 103 -7.32 -2.59 10.94
C ASP A 103 -7.74 -2.59 9.47
N VAL A 104 -8.74 -3.38 9.11
CA VAL A 104 -9.17 -3.51 7.72
C VAL A 104 -10.69 -3.67 7.58
N THR A 105 -11.24 -2.98 6.57
CA THR A 105 -12.58 -3.18 6.02
C THR A 105 -12.43 -3.63 4.58
N PHE A 106 -13.19 -4.64 4.16
CA PHE A 106 -13.24 -5.07 2.76
C PHE A 106 -14.54 -4.68 2.09
N TYR A 107 -14.48 -4.42 0.80
CA TYR A 107 -15.58 -3.89 -0.01
C TYR A 107 -15.92 -4.81 -1.18
N THR A 108 -17.13 -4.60 -1.74
CA THR A 108 -17.57 -5.28 -2.95
C THR A 108 -16.78 -4.76 -4.18
N ASN A 109 -16.86 -5.48 -5.28
CA ASN A 109 -16.23 -5.09 -6.55
C ASN A 109 -17.19 -4.35 -7.50
N ASP A 110 -18.22 -3.68 -6.96
CA ASP A 110 -19.22 -2.96 -7.78
C ASP A 110 -18.66 -1.68 -8.41
N VAL A 111 -17.62 -1.11 -7.81
CA VAL A 111 -16.93 0.09 -8.29
C VAL A 111 -15.61 -0.30 -8.93
N ARG A 112 -15.39 0.08 -10.18
CA ARG A 112 -14.12 -0.14 -10.86
C ARG A 112 -13.01 0.75 -10.29
N GLY A 113 -13.28 2.03 -10.11
CA GLY A 113 -12.29 3.00 -9.68
C GLY A 113 -11.24 3.29 -10.76
N LEU A 114 -10.08 3.75 -10.31
CA LEU A 114 -8.93 4.04 -11.16
C LEU A 114 -7.91 2.91 -11.07
N ASP A 115 -7.36 2.52 -12.21
CA ASP A 115 -6.22 1.63 -12.26
C ASP A 115 -4.93 2.43 -12.14
N VAL A 116 -4.12 2.11 -11.13
CA VAL A 116 -2.84 2.75 -10.87
C VAL A 116 -1.74 1.73 -11.14
N PRO A 117 -1.10 1.76 -12.33
CA PRO A 117 0.02 0.87 -12.62
C PRO A 117 1.22 1.20 -11.73
N ALA A 118 1.79 0.19 -11.10
CA ALA A 118 2.96 0.32 -10.26
C ALA A 118 4.02 -0.71 -10.65
N HIS A 119 5.26 -0.25 -10.84
CA HIS A 119 6.41 -1.03 -11.29
C HIS A 119 7.56 -0.89 -10.30
N ASP A 120 8.65 -1.58 -10.55
CA ASP A 120 9.89 -1.47 -9.75
C ASP A 120 10.23 -0.02 -9.40
N GLY A 121 10.38 0.27 -8.12
CA GLY A 121 10.76 1.59 -7.61
C GLY A 121 9.61 2.60 -7.51
N MET A 122 8.39 2.23 -7.89
CA MET A 122 7.21 3.09 -7.74
C MET A 122 6.51 2.83 -6.40
N PHE A 123 5.82 3.84 -5.90
CA PHE A 123 5.05 3.71 -4.67
C PHE A 123 3.72 4.47 -4.75
N CYS A 124 2.77 4.02 -3.95
CA CYS A 124 1.51 4.71 -3.70
C CYS A 124 1.37 5.01 -2.22
N ILE A 125 0.77 6.14 -1.89
CA ILE A 125 0.38 6.50 -0.52
C ILE A 125 -1.14 6.44 -0.44
N PHE A 126 -1.67 5.59 0.44
CA PHE A 126 -3.10 5.45 0.68
C PHE A 126 -3.41 5.82 2.13
N GLN A 127 -4.17 6.89 2.30
CA GLN A 127 -4.66 7.36 3.60
C GLN A 127 -5.97 6.65 3.99
N PRO A 128 -6.49 6.79 5.22
CA PRO A 128 -7.70 6.09 5.65
C PRO A 128 -8.94 6.28 4.76
N GLN A 129 -9.07 7.46 4.12
CA GLN A 129 -10.18 7.74 3.19
C GLN A 129 -9.98 7.16 1.80
N ASP A 130 -8.83 6.59 1.51
CA ASP A 130 -8.47 6.06 0.19
C ASP A 130 -8.75 4.56 0.12
N GLY A 131 -9.85 4.19 -0.54
CA GLY A 131 -10.08 2.79 -0.88
C GLY A 131 -9.05 2.35 -1.92
N HIS A 132 -8.41 1.23 -1.67
CA HIS A 132 -7.40 0.70 -2.58
C HIS A 132 -7.54 -0.81 -2.74
N LYS A 133 -7.21 -1.26 -3.94
CA LYS A 133 -7.25 -2.68 -4.32
C LYS A 133 -5.84 -3.09 -4.73
N PRO A 134 -5.03 -3.62 -3.79
CA PRO A 134 -3.70 -4.12 -4.10
C PRO A 134 -3.76 -5.47 -4.80
N LYS A 135 -2.63 -5.88 -5.38
CA LYS A 135 -2.37 -7.22 -5.94
C LYS A 135 -3.10 -7.55 -7.24
N ALA A 136 -3.76 -6.59 -7.89
CA ALA A 136 -4.36 -6.87 -9.19
C ALA A 136 -3.29 -6.98 -10.28
N MET A 137 -3.46 -7.94 -11.20
CA MET A 137 -2.53 -8.13 -12.29
C MET A 137 -2.72 -7.09 -13.40
N ASP A 138 -1.62 -6.75 -14.06
CA ASP A 138 -1.62 -5.98 -15.29
C ASP A 138 -1.53 -6.96 -16.47
N GLN A 139 -2.67 -7.28 -17.09
CA GLN A 139 -2.84 -8.21 -18.22
C GLN A 139 -2.52 -9.67 -17.93
N LYS A 140 -1.47 -9.97 -17.18
CA LYS A 140 -1.04 -11.34 -16.83
C LYS A 140 -0.52 -11.40 -15.39
N PRO A 141 -0.55 -12.59 -14.76
CA PRO A 141 0.05 -12.78 -13.45
C PRO A 141 1.53 -12.41 -13.44
N CYS A 142 1.96 -11.72 -12.40
CA CYS A 142 3.34 -11.31 -12.19
C CYS A 142 3.77 -11.60 -10.74
N ALA A 143 4.98 -12.14 -10.57
CA ALA A 143 5.57 -12.26 -9.25
C ALA A 143 6.00 -10.87 -8.77
N VAL A 144 5.54 -10.49 -7.58
CA VAL A 144 5.79 -9.17 -6.99
C VAL A 144 6.47 -9.34 -5.64
N LYS A 145 7.48 -8.53 -5.40
CA LYS A 145 8.01 -8.24 -4.07
C LYS A 145 7.70 -6.79 -3.73
N LYS A 146 7.03 -6.60 -2.60
CA LYS A 146 6.55 -5.29 -2.17
C LYS A 146 6.84 -5.07 -0.70
N VAL A 147 7.09 -3.84 -0.31
CA VAL A 147 7.05 -3.42 1.08
C VAL A 147 5.89 -2.45 1.29
N VAL A 148 5.10 -2.73 2.33
CA VAL A 148 4.05 -1.83 2.80
C VAL A 148 4.50 -1.23 4.12
N VAL A 149 4.73 0.07 4.15
CA VAL A 149 5.05 0.78 5.39
C VAL A 149 3.75 1.33 5.95
N LYS A 150 3.45 0.94 7.19
CA LYS A 150 2.27 1.37 7.93
C LYS A 150 2.64 2.54 8.84
N ILE A 151 1.97 3.67 8.65
CA ILE A 151 2.15 4.90 9.43
C ILE A 151 0.89 5.14 10.23
N LYS A 152 1.00 5.15 11.55
CA LYS A 152 -0.15 5.36 12.42
C LYS A 152 -0.63 6.80 12.35
N GLU A 153 -1.93 6.97 12.13
CA GLU A 153 -2.60 8.28 12.05
C GLU A 153 -3.33 8.65 13.35
N LYS A 154 -3.71 7.66 14.13
CA LYS A 154 -4.47 7.87 15.37
C LYS A 154 -3.88 7.13 16.56
#